data_9dbd23a6a8d818ba29084ffd210e5de7
#
_entry.id   9dbd23a6a8d818ba29084ffd210e5de7
#
_cell.length_a   1.000
_cell.length_b   1.000
_cell.length_c   1.000
_cell.angle_alpha   90.00
_cell.angle_beta   90.00
_cell.angle_gamma   90.00
#
_symmetry.space_group_name_H-M   'P 1'
#
loop_
_entity.id
_entity.type
_entity.pdbx_description
1 polymer ?
#
loop_
_entity_poly.entity_id
_entity_poly.type
_entity_poly.pdbx_seq_one_letter_code
_entity_poly.pdbx_strand_id
1 'polypeptide(L)'
;MNAPFQSKRSLIRRTVVVLVAGAVLGTMALFFLSWRPTIAAIERPNPATFSAELVSKGESLAAAGHCMSCHIRPGGRPYAGGYGVNTPFGVIYGSNITPDPETGIGRWSLDAFSRAMREGVAQDGSHLFAAFPYNAFTELADDDIKALYAYLMTRPAVNATVPHNTIPFPLNVRFLQEGWKILCFKSERFRPNPAKDAEWNRGAYLVEAVSDCGGCHTPRNSLGGEKLRDAYSGAVVDNWISPPLTPANPSPVPWTKEELFTYLRTGVTPLHGATAATMTPVIRDALALPVVPDSDIRAIATYVSDITHADAREPDVEATVNQAMKTSSLGSGPEQDPDANLYAAACLSCHYNSGTVPLSARPELALNSALTMPEPTNFIQAVLRGVSDTDGAPGLTMPAYASSFSDADVARLAAYLRRTRTNRPPWGNLEKKVSVVRRELAPSD
;
A
#
# COMPACT_ATOMS: atom_id res chain seq x y z
N MET A 1 -28.33 28.81 56.84
CA MET A 1 -27.17 28.73 55.96
C MET A 1 -27.41 27.67 54.89
N ASN A 2 -28.13 27.94 53.77
CA ASN A 2 -28.42 26.96 52.72
C ASN A 2 -28.39 27.60 51.29
N ALA A 3 -27.40 28.46 50.99
CA ALA A 3 -27.37 29.19 49.71
C ALA A 3 -26.33 28.75 48.64
N PRO A 4 -25.26 27.96 48.92
CA PRO A 4 -24.28 27.67 47.87
C PRO A 4 -24.61 26.45 47.00
N PHE A 5 -25.50 25.54 47.37
CA PHE A 5 -25.76 24.29 46.67
C PHE A 5 -26.69 24.42 45.46
N GLN A 6 -27.64 25.36 45.51
CA GLN A 6 -28.60 25.62 44.40
C GLN A 6 -27.91 26.35 43.22
N SER A 7 -26.92 27.19 43.48
CA SER A 7 -26.16 27.94 42.49
C SER A 7 -25.33 27.01 41.58
N LYS A 8 -24.64 26.01 42.19
CA LYS A 8 -23.85 25.03 41.43
C LYS A 8 -24.68 24.13 40.50
N ARG A 9 -25.86 23.69 40.96
CA ARG A 9 -26.80 22.89 40.13
C ARG A 9 -27.33 23.68 38.95
N SER A 10 -27.65 24.96 39.13
CA SER A 10 -28.12 25.85 38.05
C SER A 10 -27.00 26.09 37.01
N LEU A 11 -25.76 26.30 37.45
CA LEU A 11 -24.59 26.48 36.59
C LEU A 11 -24.32 25.21 35.74
N ILE A 12 -24.27 24.05 36.40
CA ILE A 12 -24.08 22.75 35.72
C ILE A 12 -25.17 22.52 34.68
N ARG A 13 -26.44 22.76 34.99
CA ARG A 13 -27.56 22.62 34.08
C ARG A 13 -27.43 23.54 32.83
N ARG A 14 -27.05 24.81 33.05
CA ARG A 14 -26.80 25.76 31.95
C ARG A 14 -25.61 25.31 31.10
N THR A 15 -24.54 24.87 31.69
CA THR A 15 -23.36 24.33 30.94
C THR A 15 -23.75 23.11 30.09
N VAL A 16 -24.49 22.16 30.68
CA VAL A 16 -24.99 20.98 29.93
C VAL A 16 -25.92 21.38 28.78
N VAL A 17 -26.83 22.31 29.00
CA VAL A 17 -27.72 22.80 27.94
C VAL A 17 -26.93 23.46 26.81
N VAL A 18 -25.93 24.29 27.13
CA VAL A 18 -25.10 24.95 26.11
C VAL A 18 -24.27 23.90 25.33
N LEU A 19 -23.69 22.91 26.02
CA LEU A 19 -22.95 21.82 25.35
C LEU A 19 -23.86 20.98 24.44
N VAL A 20 -25.05 20.63 24.90
CA VAL A 20 -26.04 19.87 24.10
C VAL A 20 -26.50 20.70 22.90
N ALA A 21 -26.82 21.98 23.10
CA ALA A 21 -27.19 22.86 22.00
C ALA A 21 -26.05 23.02 20.98
N GLY A 22 -24.82 23.20 21.45
CA GLY A 22 -23.62 23.25 20.61
C GLY A 22 -23.40 21.95 19.83
N ALA A 23 -23.58 20.79 20.46
CA ALA A 23 -23.48 19.49 19.80
C ALA A 23 -24.56 19.30 18.73
N VAL A 24 -25.81 19.68 19.03
CA VAL A 24 -26.92 19.62 18.07
C VAL A 24 -26.66 20.53 16.87
N LEU A 25 -26.28 21.79 17.12
CA LEU A 25 -25.94 22.74 16.05
C LEU A 25 -24.75 22.25 15.21
N GLY A 26 -23.72 21.72 15.84
CA GLY A 26 -22.56 21.13 15.16
C GLY A 26 -22.94 19.94 14.30
N THR A 27 -23.80 19.05 14.81
CA THR A 27 -24.30 17.89 14.05
C THR A 27 -25.17 18.33 12.87
N MET A 28 -26.03 19.33 13.06
CA MET A 28 -26.85 19.89 11.98
C MET A 28 -25.96 20.56 10.91
N ALA A 29 -24.97 21.34 11.31
CA ALA A 29 -24.03 21.96 10.38
C ALA A 29 -23.26 20.90 9.58
N LEU A 30 -22.75 19.86 10.25
CA LEU A 30 -22.07 18.74 9.59
C LEU A 30 -23.00 18.02 8.62
N PHE A 31 -24.26 17.78 9.00
CA PHE A 31 -25.26 17.18 8.13
C PHE A 31 -25.50 17.99 6.85
N PHE A 32 -25.67 19.30 6.97
CA PHE A 32 -25.83 20.18 5.80
C PHE A 32 -24.56 20.27 4.95
N LEU A 33 -23.39 20.30 5.57
CA LEU A 33 -22.09 20.29 4.86
C LEU A 33 -21.85 18.97 4.14
N SER A 34 -22.28 17.84 4.72
CA SER A 34 -22.07 16.52 4.16
C SER A 34 -23.13 16.13 3.12
N TRP A 35 -24.24 16.84 3.07
CA TRP A 35 -25.30 16.51 2.12
C TRP A 35 -24.83 16.72 0.68
N ARG A 36 -24.95 15.69 -0.14
CA ARG A 36 -24.65 15.71 -1.57
C ARG A 36 -25.85 15.19 -2.34
N PRO A 37 -26.31 15.88 -3.39
CA PRO A 37 -27.44 15.41 -4.18
C PRO A 37 -27.10 14.11 -4.92
N THR A 38 -28.10 13.25 -5.04
CA THR A 38 -28.03 12.08 -5.92
C THR A 38 -27.89 12.55 -7.37
N ILE A 39 -26.95 11.97 -8.12
CA ILE A 39 -26.88 12.14 -9.57
C ILE A 39 -27.79 11.10 -10.21
N ALA A 40 -28.62 11.53 -11.16
CA ALA A 40 -29.57 10.64 -11.83
C ALA A 40 -28.87 9.42 -12.46
N ALA A 41 -29.48 8.26 -12.26
CA ALA A 41 -29.05 7.04 -12.92
C ALA A 41 -29.27 7.12 -14.43
N ILE A 42 -28.35 6.57 -15.19
CA ILE A 42 -28.46 6.46 -16.66
C ILE A 42 -28.62 5.01 -17.09
N GLU A 43 -29.00 4.78 -18.32
CA GLU A 43 -28.80 3.49 -18.96
C GLU A 43 -27.29 3.29 -19.23
N ARG A 44 -26.83 2.04 -19.14
CA ARG A 44 -25.43 1.71 -19.43
C ARG A 44 -25.05 2.24 -20.82
N PRO A 45 -23.98 3.04 -20.93
CA PRO A 45 -23.48 3.47 -22.24
C PRO A 45 -23.19 2.27 -23.13
N ASN A 46 -23.52 2.39 -24.42
CA ASN A 46 -23.16 1.37 -25.38
C ASN A 46 -21.61 1.30 -25.51
N PRO A 47 -20.96 0.16 -25.22
CA PRO A 47 -19.51 0.02 -25.31
C PRO A 47 -18.91 0.46 -26.65
N ALA A 48 -19.66 0.30 -27.75
CA ALA A 48 -19.22 0.67 -29.09
C ALA A 48 -19.09 2.20 -29.30
N THR A 49 -19.60 3.02 -28.40
CA THR A 49 -19.45 4.49 -28.48
C THR A 49 -18.09 4.99 -28.00
N PHE A 50 -17.32 4.16 -27.30
CA PHE A 50 -15.98 4.49 -26.86
C PHE A 50 -14.94 4.11 -27.90
N SER A 51 -14.02 5.03 -28.23
CA SER A 51 -12.92 4.71 -29.14
C SER A 51 -11.97 3.66 -28.53
N ALA A 52 -11.37 2.83 -29.38
CA ALA A 52 -10.42 1.83 -28.93
C ALA A 52 -9.20 2.46 -28.20
N GLU A 53 -8.76 3.64 -28.65
CA GLU A 53 -7.67 4.39 -28.02
C GLU A 53 -8.04 4.83 -26.60
N LEU A 54 -9.26 5.36 -26.40
CA LEU A 54 -9.73 5.78 -25.09
C LEU A 54 -9.83 4.59 -24.13
N VAL A 55 -10.33 3.45 -24.61
CA VAL A 55 -10.44 2.22 -23.83
C VAL A 55 -9.06 1.68 -23.46
N SER A 56 -8.12 1.64 -24.42
CA SER A 56 -6.74 1.19 -24.17
C SER A 56 -6.00 2.08 -23.16
N LYS A 57 -6.19 3.42 -23.28
CA LYS A 57 -5.66 4.36 -22.27
C LYS A 57 -6.25 4.06 -20.89
N GLY A 58 -7.55 3.83 -20.80
CA GLY A 58 -8.22 3.49 -19.54
C GLY A 58 -7.75 2.16 -18.95
N GLU A 59 -7.47 1.17 -19.79
CA GLU A 59 -6.90 -0.10 -19.37
C GLU A 59 -5.51 0.07 -18.75
N SER A 60 -4.64 0.81 -19.42
CA SER A 60 -3.30 1.12 -18.90
C SER A 60 -3.35 1.85 -17.56
N LEU A 61 -4.24 2.86 -17.42
CA LEU A 61 -4.42 3.60 -16.18
C LEU A 61 -5.02 2.73 -15.07
N ALA A 62 -6.01 1.87 -15.38
CA ALA A 62 -6.59 0.96 -14.40
C ALA A 62 -5.59 -0.10 -13.91
N ALA A 63 -4.68 -0.52 -14.79
CA ALA A 63 -3.56 -1.38 -14.43
C ALA A 63 -2.57 -0.61 -13.56
N ALA A 64 -2.03 0.53 -14.02
CA ALA A 64 -1.06 1.33 -13.26
C ALA A 64 -1.61 1.80 -11.89
N GLY A 65 -2.92 2.09 -11.81
CA GLY A 65 -3.63 2.41 -10.58
C GLY A 65 -4.04 1.20 -9.74
N HIS A 66 -3.58 0.01 -10.09
CA HIS A 66 -3.86 -1.30 -9.45
C HIS A 66 -5.31 -1.48 -8.96
N CYS A 67 -6.29 -0.96 -9.70
CA CYS A 67 -7.71 -0.99 -9.32
C CYS A 67 -8.21 -2.40 -8.99
N MET A 68 -7.70 -3.40 -9.72
CA MET A 68 -8.09 -4.79 -9.53
C MET A 68 -7.65 -5.35 -8.17
N SER A 69 -6.57 -4.85 -7.57
CA SER A 69 -6.09 -5.33 -6.26
C SER A 69 -7.14 -5.26 -5.14
N CYS A 70 -7.98 -4.22 -5.18
CA CYS A 70 -9.09 -4.05 -4.22
C CYS A 70 -10.44 -4.50 -4.77
N HIS A 71 -10.60 -4.56 -6.11
CA HIS A 71 -11.87 -4.85 -6.76
C HIS A 71 -11.99 -6.28 -7.30
N ILE A 72 -11.24 -7.23 -6.73
CA ILE A 72 -11.37 -8.67 -6.99
C ILE A 72 -11.17 -9.45 -5.69
N ARG A 73 -12.09 -10.35 -5.34
CA ARG A 73 -11.86 -11.31 -4.26
C ARG A 73 -10.99 -12.48 -4.78
N PRO A 74 -10.24 -13.19 -3.92
CA PRO A 74 -9.53 -14.39 -4.31
C PRO A 74 -10.43 -15.38 -5.07
N GLY A 75 -10.00 -15.80 -6.27
CA GLY A 75 -10.80 -16.66 -7.16
C GLY A 75 -12.05 -16.02 -7.76
N GLY A 76 -12.24 -14.71 -7.57
CA GLY A 76 -13.38 -13.94 -8.10
C GLY A 76 -13.20 -13.51 -9.55
N ARG A 77 -14.22 -12.78 -10.04
CA ARG A 77 -14.18 -12.19 -11.38
C ARG A 77 -13.56 -10.80 -11.34
N PRO A 78 -12.76 -10.41 -12.34
CA PRO A 78 -12.13 -9.09 -12.39
C PRO A 78 -13.13 -7.95 -12.18
N TYR A 79 -12.78 -6.99 -11.35
CA TYR A 79 -13.56 -5.80 -11.02
C TYR A 79 -14.90 -6.06 -10.31
N ALA A 80 -15.23 -7.31 -9.96
CA ALA A 80 -16.50 -7.65 -9.30
C ALA A 80 -16.49 -7.41 -7.78
N GLY A 81 -15.41 -6.89 -7.23
CA GLY A 81 -15.29 -6.52 -5.82
C GLY A 81 -15.09 -7.69 -4.86
N GLY A 82 -15.23 -7.40 -3.57
CA GLY A 82 -15.23 -8.39 -2.50
C GLY A 82 -13.89 -8.64 -1.82
N TYR A 83 -12.80 -7.95 -2.21
CA TYR A 83 -11.56 -7.95 -1.44
C TYR A 83 -11.73 -7.13 -0.17
N GLY A 84 -11.32 -7.67 0.97
CA GLY A 84 -11.36 -7.01 2.26
C GLY A 84 -10.06 -6.27 2.57
N VAL A 85 -10.11 -4.95 2.63
CA VAL A 85 -9.01 -4.10 3.06
C VAL A 85 -9.05 -3.97 4.58
N ASN A 86 -8.06 -4.50 5.27
CA ASN A 86 -7.92 -4.38 6.71
C ASN A 86 -7.53 -2.95 7.10
N THR A 87 -8.25 -2.39 8.04
CA THR A 87 -7.94 -1.08 8.63
C THR A 87 -7.96 -1.18 10.16
N PRO A 88 -7.33 -0.24 10.90
CA PRO A 88 -7.45 -0.19 12.35
C PRO A 88 -8.90 -0.03 12.86
N PHE A 89 -9.84 0.29 11.96
CA PHE A 89 -11.25 0.55 12.28
C PHE A 89 -12.18 -0.60 11.87
N GLY A 90 -11.66 -1.65 11.23
CA GLY A 90 -12.43 -2.76 10.68
C GLY A 90 -12.11 -3.00 9.20
N VAL A 91 -12.80 -3.97 8.61
CA VAL A 91 -12.60 -4.36 7.21
C VAL A 91 -13.52 -3.54 6.29
N ILE A 92 -12.96 -2.99 5.23
CA ILE A 92 -13.67 -2.30 4.16
C ILE A 92 -13.56 -3.15 2.90
N TYR A 93 -14.69 -3.54 2.32
CA TYR A 93 -14.71 -4.38 1.13
C TYR A 93 -14.77 -3.53 -0.15
N GLY A 94 -13.89 -3.83 -1.10
CA GLY A 94 -13.90 -3.24 -2.44
C GLY A 94 -15.24 -3.53 -3.13
N SER A 95 -15.87 -2.49 -3.67
CA SER A 95 -17.15 -2.58 -4.36
C SER A 95 -17.03 -3.26 -5.72
N ASN A 96 -18.15 -3.75 -6.26
CA ASN A 96 -18.26 -4.14 -7.66
C ASN A 96 -18.20 -2.86 -8.54
N ILE A 97 -17.18 -2.76 -9.39
CA ILE A 97 -17.02 -1.66 -10.35
C ILE A 97 -17.16 -2.13 -11.80
N THR A 98 -17.72 -3.34 -12.01
CA THR A 98 -18.17 -3.75 -13.34
C THR A 98 -19.39 -2.95 -13.78
N PRO A 99 -19.71 -2.89 -15.09
CA PRO A 99 -20.88 -2.17 -15.58
C PRO A 99 -22.19 -2.98 -15.38
N ASP A 100 -22.30 -3.67 -14.26
CA ASP A 100 -23.54 -4.31 -13.83
C ASP A 100 -24.52 -3.23 -13.32
N PRO A 101 -25.78 -3.21 -13.77
CA PRO A 101 -26.72 -2.16 -13.41
C PRO A 101 -27.28 -2.27 -11.99
N GLU A 102 -27.18 -3.43 -11.33
CA GLU A 102 -27.76 -3.68 -10.00
C GLU A 102 -26.71 -3.61 -8.90
N THR A 103 -25.59 -4.26 -9.09
CA THR A 103 -24.56 -4.41 -8.05
C THR A 103 -23.27 -3.64 -8.34
N GLY A 104 -23.11 -3.12 -9.56
CA GLY A 104 -21.94 -2.40 -10.03
C GLY A 104 -22.19 -0.92 -10.35
N ILE A 105 -21.40 -0.39 -11.27
CA ILE A 105 -21.47 1.02 -11.68
C ILE A 105 -22.18 1.21 -13.04
N GLY A 106 -22.90 0.20 -13.54
CA GLY A 106 -23.52 0.22 -14.88
C GLY A 106 -24.53 1.34 -15.11
N ARG A 107 -25.10 1.91 -14.04
CA ARG A 107 -26.03 3.03 -14.10
C ARG A 107 -25.40 4.39 -13.74
N TRP A 108 -24.08 4.43 -13.56
CA TRP A 108 -23.37 5.67 -13.23
C TRP A 108 -23.08 6.46 -14.51
N SER A 109 -23.35 7.76 -14.48
CA SER A 109 -22.86 8.69 -15.50
C SER A 109 -21.36 8.96 -15.29
N LEU A 110 -20.71 9.53 -16.30
CA LEU A 110 -19.33 10.00 -16.18
C LEU A 110 -19.19 11.01 -15.03
N ASP A 111 -20.19 11.88 -14.81
CA ASP A 111 -20.19 12.85 -13.71
C ASP A 111 -20.25 12.17 -12.34
N ALA A 112 -21.07 11.11 -12.20
CA ALA A 112 -21.15 10.34 -10.97
C ALA A 112 -19.83 9.61 -10.69
N PHE A 113 -19.23 9.01 -11.72
CA PHE A 113 -17.91 8.37 -11.62
C PHE A 113 -16.81 9.38 -11.28
N SER A 114 -16.79 10.54 -11.96
CA SER A 114 -15.82 11.61 -11.70
C SER A 114 -15.94 12.13 -10.26
N ARG A 115 -17.18 12.33 -9.77
CA ARG A 115 -17.42 12.75 -8.38
C ARG A 115 -16.90 11.72 -7.37
N ALA A 116 -17.08 10.44 -7.64
CA ALA A 116 -16.56 9.38 -6.78
C ALA A 116 -15.05 9.39 -6.73
N MET A 117 -14.39 9.49 -7.89
CA MET A 117 -12.93 9.54 -7.99
C MET A 117 -12.33 10.76 -7.30
N ARG A 118 -12.96 11.93 -7.47
CA ARG A 118 -12.39 13.20 -7.01
C ARG A 118 -12.76 13.61 -5.60
N GLU A 119 -13.99 13.30 -5.20
CA GLU A 119 -14.56 13.79 -3.95
C GLU A 119 -14.86 12.65 -2.97
N GLY A 120 -14.72 11.39 -3.42
CA GLY A 120 -15.13 10.25 -2.62
C GLY A 120 -16.64 10.28 -2.30
N VAL A 121 -17.49 10.63 -3.29
CA VAL A 121 -18.94 10.69 -3.15
C VAL A 121 -19.59 9.81 -4.21
N ALA A 122 -20.33 8.82 -3.79
CA ALA A 122 -21.05 7.89 -4.67
C ALA A 122 -22.21 8.56 -5.43
N GLN A 123 -22.77 7.84 -6.41
CA GLN A 123 -23.89 8.33 -7.23
C GLN A 123 -25.10 8.74 -6.38
N ASP A 124 -25.40 8.03 -5.30
CA ASP A 124 -26.51 8.30 -4.38
C ASP A 124 -26.27 9.47 -3.42
N GLY A 125 -25.08 10.09 -3.48
CA GLY A 125 -24.66 11.18 -2.60
C GLY A 125 -23.99 10.71 -1.31
N SER A 126 -23.88 9.41 -1.06
CA SER A 126 -23.21 8.89 0.13
C SER A 126 -21.68 9.05 0.03
N HIS A 127 -21.04 9.39 1.17
CA HIS A 127 -19.59 9.49 1.23
C HIS A 127 -18.92 8.11 1.22
N LEU A 128 -17.84 7.96 0.48
CA LEU A 128 -17.01 6.77 0.46
C LEU A 128 -16.01 6.80 1.64
N PHE A 129 -15.65 5.62 2.12
CA PHE A 129 -14.58 5.50 3.12
C PHE A 129 -13.20 5.78 2.49
N ALA A 130 -12.29 6.34 3.28
CA ALA A 130 -10.94 6.71 2.84
C ALA A 130 -10.00 5.52 2.52
N ALA A 131 -10.49 4.29 2.58
CA ALA A 131 -9.82 3.14 1.96
C ALA A 131 -9.88 3.18 0.42
N PHE A 132 -10.85 3.92 -0.13
CA PHE A 132 -10.85 4.31 -1.53
C PHE A 132 -9.97 5.56 -1.66
N PRO A 133 -8.89 5.54 -2.46
CA PRO A 133 -7.85 6.58 -2.42
C PRO A 133 -8.24 7.85 -3.21
N TYR A 134 -9.41 8.43 -2.90
CA TYR A 134 -9.85 9.67 -3.54
C TYR A 134 -8.94 10.88 -3.18
N ASN A 135 -8.13 10.76 -2.12
CA ASN A 135 -7.09 11.74 -1.80
C ASN A 135 -5.99 11.81 -2.87
N ALA A 136 -5.65 10.70 -3.53
CA ALA A 136 -4.79 10.67 -4.70
C ALA A 136 -5.59 10.94 -5.98
N PHE A 137 -6.71 10.25 -6.16
CA PHE A 137 -7.50 10.34 -7.40
C PHE A 137 -8.12 11.71 -7.67
N THR A 138 -8.22 12.59 -6.67
CA THR A 138 -8.61 13.99 -6.89
C THR A 138 -7.67 14.71 -7.84
N GLU A 139 -6.41 14.29 -7.92
CA GLU A 139 -5.37 14.86 -8.77
C GLU A 139 -5.43 14.40 -10.24
N LEU A 140 -6.19 13.33 -10.54
CA LEU A 140 -6.28 12.80 -11.90
C LEU A 140 -6.74 13.84 -12.91
N ALA A 141 -6.21 13.81 -14.12
CA ALA A 141 -6.68 14.60 -15.25
C ALA A 141 -8.11 14.19 -15.67
N ASP A 142 -8.90 15.11 -16.20
CA ASP A 142 -10.27 14.83 -16.63
C ASP A 142 -10.32 13.78 -17.74
N ASP A 143 -9.38 13.83 -18.69
CA ASP A 143 -9.27 12.86 -19.77
C ASP A 143 -8.88 11.46 -19.29
N ASP A 144 -8.17 11.36 -18.15
CA ASP A 144 -7.81 10.08 -17.57
C ASP A 144 -8.98 9.45 -16.81
N ILE A 145 -9.78 10.25 -16.11
CA ILE A 145 -11.04 9.78 -15.52
C ILE A 145 -12.01 9.31 -16.60
N LYS A 146 -12.11 10.05 -17.71
CA LYS A 146 -12.93 9.65 -18.85
C LYS A 146 -12.46 8.34 -19.48
N ALA A 147 -11.14 8.13 -19.58
CA ALA A 147 -10.55 6.90 -20.09
C ALA A 147 -10.83 5.71 -19.15
N LEU A 148 -10.63 5.88 -17.84
CA LEU A 148 -10.96 4.87 -16.82
C LEU A 148 -12.44 4.48 -16.87
N TYR A 149 -13.34 5.47 -16.98
CA TYR A 149 -14.78 5.24 -17.11
C TYR A 149 -15.09 4.43 -18.38
N ALA A 150 -14.56 4.84 -19.53
CA ALA A 150 -14.76 4.12 -20.79
C ALA A 150 -14.28 2.66 -20.71
N TYR A 151 -13.10 2.44 -20.14
CA TYR A 151 -12.58 1.09 -19.93
C TYR A 151 -13.50 0.25 -19.06
N LEU A 152 -13.92 0.75 -17.89
CA LEU A 152 -14.78 0.01 -16.97
C LEU A 152 -16.15 -0.28 -17.57
N MET A 153 -16.73 0.66 -18.34
CA MET A 153 -18.03 0.47 -19.01
C MET A 153 -17.96 -0.57 -20.15
N THR A 154 -16.77 -0.87 -20.69
CA THR A 154 -16.57 -1.92 -21.70
C THR A 154 -16.33 -3.31 -21.10
N ARG A 155 -16.12 -3.42 -19.77
CA ARG A 155 -15.90 -4.71 -19.13
C ARG A 155 -17.16 -5.59 -19.13
N PRO A 156 -17.04 -6.92 -19.01
CA PRO A 156 -18.19 -7.77 -18.78
C PRO A 156 -18.94 -7.35 -17.51
N ALA A 157 -20.26 -7.20 -17.61
CA ALA A 157 -21.09 -6.99 -16.44
C ALA A 157 -21.12 -8.26 -15.57
N VAL A 158 -20.89 -8.10 -14.27
CA VAL A 158 -20.91 -9.20 -13.31
C VAL A 158 -21.85 -8.83 -12.19
N ASN A 159 -22.98 -9.53 -12.06
CA ASN A 159 -23.83 -9.39 -10.89
C ASN A 159 -23.13 -10.08 -9.71
N ALA A 160 -22.63 -9.30 -8.77
CA ALA A 160 -21.88 -9.78 -7.61
C ALA A 160 -22.17 -8.92 -6.38
N THR A 161 -22.72 -9.55 -5.35
CA THR A 161 -22.87 -8.95 -4.04
C THR A 161 -21.56 -9.02 -3.28
N VAL A 162 -21.15 -7.91 -2.70
CA VAL A 162 -19.96 -7.83 -1.85
C VAL A 162 -20.36 -7.88 -0.36
N PRO A 163 -19.49 -8.39 0.54
CA PRO A 163 -19.74 -8.38 1.97
C PRO A 163 -19.95 -6.95 2.51
N HIS A 164 -20.65 -6.84 3.63
CA HIS A 164 -20.78 -5.56 4.33
C HIS A 164 -19.48 -5.22 5.08
N ASN A 165 -19.13 -3.94 5.08
CA ASN A 165 -18.02 -3.44 5.87
C ASN A 165 -18.24 -3.71 7.37
N THR A 166 -17.17 -4.07 8.09
CA THR A 166 -17.24 -4.37 9.53
C THR A 166 -16.88 -3.17 10.41
N ILE A 167 -16.94 -1.95 9.84
CA ILE A 167 -16.69 -0.73 10.58
C ILE A 167 -17.76 -0.54 11.67
N PRO A 168 -17.38 -0.37 12.96
CA PRO A 168 -18.33 -0.26 14.05
C PRO A 168 -19.03 1.11 14.08
N PHE A 169 -20.21 1.15 14.69
CA PHE A 169 -20.88 2.42 15.00
C PHE A 169 -20.00 3.22 16.02
N PRO A 170 -19.87 4.55 15.88
CA PRO A 170 -20.53 5.42 14.89
C PRO A 170 -19.73 5.60 13.58
N LEU A 171 -18.56 4.99 13.43
CA LEU A 171 -17.66 5.20 12.29
C LEU A 171 -18.23 4.69 10.96
N ASN A 172 -19.19 3.77 11.01
CA ASN A 172 -19.91 3.26 9.83
C ASN A 172 -20.94 4.25 9.27
N VAL A 173 -21.22 5.35 9.95
CA VAL A 173 -22.19 6.36 9.51
C VAL A 173 -21.56 7.25 8.44
N ARG A 174 -22.06 7.10 7.20
CA ARG A 174 -21.45 7.69 6.00
C ARG A 174 -21.29 9.21 6.03
N PHE A 175 -22.28 9.95 6.58
CA PHE A 175 -22.17 11.41 6.64
C PHE A 175 -21.03 11.90 7.54
N LEU A 176 -20.58 11.10 8.51
CA LEU A 176 -19.43 11.45 9.37
C LEU A 176 -18.12 11.44 8.59
N GLN A 177 -18.07 10.81 7.41
CA GLN A 177 -16.89 10.84 6.54
C GLN A 177 -16.57 12.26 6.04
N GLU A 178 -17.56 13.17 5.97
CA GLU A 178 -17.29 14.58 5.69
C GLU A 178 -16.44 15.23 6.78
N GLY A 179 -16.68 14.90 8.05
CA GLY A 179 -15.83 15.36 9.15
C GLY A 179 -14.39 14.89 8.99
N TRP A 180 -14.20 13.63 8.56
CA TRP A 180 -12.88 13.12 8.23
C TRP A 180 -12.25 13.87 7.06
N LYS A 181 -13.00 14.15 5.99
CA LYS A 181 -12.53 14.90 4.82
C LYS A 181 -12.09 16.32 5.19
N ILE A 182 -12.84 17.01 6.03
CA ILE A 182 -12.47 18.36 6.50
C ILE A 182 -11.08 18.35 7.18
N LEU A 183 -10.73 17.25 7.87
CA LEU A 183 -9.48 17.14 8.63
C LEU A 183 -8.32 16.55 7.83
N CYS A 184 -8.60 15.66 6.88
CA CYS A 184 -7.60 14.77 6.29
C CYS A 184 -7.58 14.77 4.75
N PHE A 185 -8.51 15.44 4.09
CA PHE A 185 -8.63 15.47 2.64
C PHE A 185 -8.44 16.88 2.07
N LYS A 186 -7.64 16.98 1.02
CA LYS A 186 -7.47 18.22 0.26
C LYS A 186 -7.76 17.94 -1.21
N SER A 187 -8.82 18.53 -1.73
CA SER A 187 -9.14 18.44 -3.15
C SER A 187 -8.23 19.36 -3.95
N GLU A 188 -7.38 18.80 -4.78
CA GLU A 188 -6.52 19.55 -5.71
C GLU A 188 -6.29 18.76 -7.00
N ARG A 189 -5.69 19.43 -7.98
CA ARG A 189 -5.29 18.85 -9.25
C ARG A 189 -3.79 18.73 -9.31
N PHE A 190 -3.29 17.65 -9.89
CA PHE A 190 -1.87 17.53 -10.17
C PHE A 190 -1.37 18.73 -10.97
N ARG A 191 -0.24 19.27 -10.55
CA ARG A 191 0.42 20.39 -11.23
C ARG A 191 1.86 20.01 -11.56
N PRO A 192 2.20 19.94 -12.86
CA PRO A 192 3.58 19.67 -13.26
C PRO A 192 4.56 20.68 -12.65
N ASN A 193 5.71 20.20 -12.21
CA ASN A 193 6.79 21.05 -11.75
C ASN A 193 7.54 21.63 -12.96
N PRO A 194 7.51 22.95 -13.18
CA PRO A 194 8.15 23.55 -14.36
C PRO A 194 9.70 23.50 -14.34
N ALA A 195 10.29 23.16 -13.19
CA ALA A 195 11.74 22.99 -13.06
C ALA A 195 12.24 21.57 -13.42
N LYS A 196 11.32 20.65 -13.68
CA LYS A 196 11.60 19.25 -14.02
C LYS A 196 11.14 18.95 -15.46
N ASP A 197 11.75 17.92 -16.05
CA ASP A 197 11.40 17.49 -17.40
C ASP A 197 10.05 16.75 -17.48
N ALA A 198 9.67 16.36 -18.68
CA ALA A 198 8.39 15.69 -18.93
C ALA A 198 8.34 14.28 -18.35
N GLU A 199 9.47 13.54 -18.36
CA GLU A 199 9.55 12.19 -17.82
C GLU A 199 9.38 12.21 -16.29
N TRP A 200 10.06 13.11 -15.61
CA TRP A 200 9.92 13.29 -14.17
C TRP A 200 8.48 13.68 -13.79
N ASN A 201 7.89 14.65 -14.50
CA ASN A 201 6.53 15.09 -14.23
C ASN A 201 5.49 13.99 -14.51
N ARG A 202 5.72 13.15 -15.52
CA ARG A 202 4.89 11.97 -15.77
C ARG A 202 5.02 10.98 -14.63
N GLY A 203 6.22 10.75 -14.13
CA GLY A 203 6.49 9.88 -12.98
C GLY A 203 5.81 10.38 -11.71
N ALA A 204 5.93 11.67 -11.40
CA ALA A 204 5.23 12.31 -10.29
C ALA A 204 3.71 12.08 -10.38
N TYR A 205 3.11 12.37 -11.53
CA TYR A 205 1.69 12.14 -11.77
C TYR A 205 1.26 10.68 -11.55
N LEU A 206 2.06 9.74 -12.05
CA LEU A 206 1.76 8.31 -11.89
C LEU A 206 1.87 7.89 -10.42
N VAL A 207 2.90 8.33 -9.71
CA VAL A 207 3.15 7.96 -8.31
C VAL A 207 2.14 8.59 -7.35
N GLU A 208 1.81 9.88 -7.55
CA GLU A 208 0.99 10.65 -6.63
C GLU A 208 -0.50 10.51 -6.92
N ALA A 209 -0.91 10.54 -8.20
CA ALA A 209 -2.30 10.58 -8.60
C ALA A 209 -2.87 9.23 -9.06
N VAL A 210 -2.08 8.40 -9.78
CA VAL A 210 -2.61 7.19 -10.42
C VAL A 210 -2.39 5.96 -9.54
N SER A 211 -1.15 5.71 -9.10
CA SER A 211 -0.76 4.50 -8.37
C SER A 211 -0.83 4.67 -6.85
N ASP A 212 -1.04 5.88 -6.35
CA ASP A 212 -1.15 6.18 -4.90
C ASP A 212 -0.06 5.49 -4.06
N CYS A 213 1.21 5.61 -4.49
CA CYS A 213 2.33 4.99 -3.76
C CYS A 213 2.43 5.54 -2.33
N GLY A 214 2.04 6.81 -2.14
CA GLY A 214 1.93 7.46 -0.83
C GLY A 214 0.99 6.72 0.12
N GLY A 215 -0.09 6.13 -0.38
CA GLY A 215 -1.06 5.40 0.42
C GLY A 215 -0.47 4.26 1.26
N CYS A 216 0.61 3.61 0.75
CA CYS A 216 1.34 2.56 1.46
C CYS A 216 2.68 3.03 2.02
N HIS A 217 3.31 4.06 1.46
CA HIS A 217 4.64 4.51 1.85
C HIS A 217 4.66 5.78 2.72
N THR A 218 3.49 6.34 3.09
CA THR A 218 3.35 7.48 4.00
C THR A 218 2.67 7.05 5.31
N PRO A 219 3.22 7.40 6.48
CA PRO A 219 2.60 7.02 7.76
C PRO A 219 1.26 7.73 7.97
N ARG A 220 0.37 7.08 8.71
CA ARG A 220 -0.97 7.59 9.00
C ARG A 220 -1.08 8.13 10.43
N ASN A 221 -1.97 9.09 10.61
CA ASN A 221 -2.35 9.59 11.93
C ASN A 221 -3.40 8.67 12.60
N SER A 222 -3.81 9.00 13.83
CA SER A 222 -4.82 8.22 14.58
C SER A 222 -6.21 8.17 13.94
N LEU A 223 -6.49 9.05 12.98
CA LEU A 223 -7.73 9.07 12.20
C LEU A 223 -7.60 8.33 10.88
N GLY A 224 -6.45 7.70 10.59
CA GLY A 224 -6.17 7.01 9.33
C GLY A 224 -5.79 7.94 8.18
N GLY A 225 -5.71 9.25 8.38
CA GLY A 225 -5.25 10.21 7.38
C GLY A 225 -3.73 10.20 7.22
N GLU A 226 -3.23 10.43 6.03
CA GLU A 226 -1.80 10.50 5.74
C GLU A 226 -1.13 11.70 6.44
N LYS A 227 0.06 11.47 6.96
CA LYS A 227 0.91 12.52 7.51
C LYS A 227 1.74 13.15 6.39
N LEU A 228 1.15 14.08 5.65
CA LEU A 228 1.78 14.69 4.47
C LEU A 228 3.14 15.37 4.76
N ARG A 229 3.43 15.75 6.02
CA ARG A 229 4.75 16.27 6.40
C ARG A 229 5.82 15.17 6.42
N ASP A 230 5.40 13.93 6.60
CA ASP A 230 6.23 12.75 6.64
C ASP A 230 5.98 11.89 5.37
N ALA A 231 5.61 12.54 4.25
CA ALA A 231 5.31 11.85 2.99
C ALA A 231 6.47 10.91 2.60
N TYR A 232 6.10 9.72 2.17
CA TYR A 232 7.03 8.68 1.74
C TYR A 232 8.05 8.21 2.81
N SER A 233 7.85 8.52 4.09
CA SER A 233 8.80 8.09 5.15
C SER A 233 8.61 6.64 5.62
N GLY A 234 7.79 5.87 4.91
CA GLY A 234 7.45 4.49 5.24
C GLY A 234 6.25 4.35 6.17
N ALA A 235 5.57 3.23 6.09
CA ALA A 235 4.39 2.95 6.92
C ALA A 235 4.22 1.45 7.21
N VAL A 236 3.29 1.10 8.09
CA VAL A 236 2.86 -0.29 8.31
C VAL A 236 1.58 -0.52 7.52
N VAL A 237 1.59 -1.55 6.67
CA VAL A 237 0.45 -1.98 5.85
C VAL A 237 0.32 -3.49 5.96
N ASP A 238 -0.84 -3.99 6.35
CA ASP A 238 -1.11 -5.42 6.57
C ASP A 238 -0.02 -6.13 7.38
N ASN A 239 0.43 -5.47 8.45
CA ASN A 239 1.50 -5.96 9.33
C ASN A 239 2.89 -6.09 8.68
N TRP A 240 3.09 -5.52 7.50
CA TRP A 240 4.40 -5.34 6.87
C TRP A 240 4.82 -3.87 6.94
N ILE A 241 6.11 -3.64 6.92
CA ILE A 241 6.67 -2.30 6.86
C ILE A 241 7.00 -1.96 5.41
N SER A 242 6.22 -1.07 4.81
CA SER A 242 6.60 -0.43 3.54
C SER A 242 7.80 0.47 3.78
N PRO A 243 8.93 0.28 3.07
CA PRO A 243 10.13 1.06 3.34
C PRO A 243 9.94 2.53 2.95
N PRO A 244 10.72 3.44 3.53
CA PRO A 244 10.79 4.82 3.07
C PRO A 244 11.18 4.91 1.58
N LEU A 245 10.48 5.76 0.83
CA LEU A 245 10.89 6.24 -0.49
C LEU A 245 11.54 7.63 -0.37
N THR A 246 12.45 7.77 0.56
CA THR A 246 13.18 8.99 0.91
C THR A 246 14.66 8.64 1.11
N PRO A 247 15.57 9.61 1.31
CA PRO A 247 16.97 9.34 1.65
C PRO A 247 17.18 8.44 2.89
N ALA A 248 16.13 8.27 3.71
CA ALA A 248 16.16 7.36 4.86
C ALA A 248 15.90 5.89 4.49
N ASN A 249 15.79 5.56 3.20
CA ASN A 249 15.65 4.18 2.74
C ASN A 249 16.75 3.29 3.32
N PRO A 250 16.42 2.16 3.97
CA PRO A 250 17.40 1.33 4.67
C PRO A 250 18.22 0.42 3.75
N SER A 251 17.98 0.42 2.43
CA SER A 251 18.72 -0.44 1.51
C SER A 251 20.23 -0.19 1.61
N PRO A 252 21.07 -1.23 1.68
CA PRO A 252 22.53 -1.09 1.69
C PRO A 252 23.10 -0.43 0.44
N VAL A 253 22.47 -0.67 -0.71
CA VAL A 253 22.80 -0.03 -1.98
C VAL A 253 21.67 0.88 -2.43
N PRO A 254 21.93 1.97 -3.19
CA PRO A 254 20.89 2.87 -3.65
C PRO A 254 19.97 2.20 -4.66
N TRP A 255 18.69 2.62 -4.67
CA TRP A 255 17.73 2.27 -5.69
C TRP A 255 17.91 3.18 -6.91
N THR A 256 18.78 2.76 -7.84
CA THR A 256 18.96 3.51 -9.09
C THR A 256 17.70 3.45 -9.97
N LYS A 257 17.62 4.32 -10.95
CA LYS A 257 16.52 4.34 -11.93
C LYS A 257 16.38 2.98 -12.66
N GLU A 258 17.50 2.37 -13.02
CA GLU A 258 17.55 1.07 -13.70
C GLU A 258 17.10 -0.07 -12.80
N GLU A 259 17.52 -0.07 -11.53
CA GLU A 259 17.07 -1.05 -10.53
C GLU A 259 15.57 -0.92 -10.26
N LEU A 260 15.08 0.30 -10.10
CA LEU A 260 13.65 0.58 -9.92
C LEU A 260 12.84 0.13 -11.14
N PHE A 261 13.27 0.47 -12.37
CA PHE A 261 12.62 0.01 -13.58
C PHE A 261 12.52 -1.52 -13.63
N THR A 262 13.64 -2.20 -13.39
CA THR A 262 13.71 -3.67 -13.39
C THR A 262 12.78 -4.25 -12.32
N TYR A 263 12.84 -3.72 -11.10
CA TYR A 263 12.01 -4.17 -10.00
C TYR A 263 10.52 -3.99 -10.26
N LEU A 264 10.11 -2.85 -10.76
CA LEU A 264 8.70 -2.55 -11.07
C LEU A 264 8.16 -3.39 -12.24
N ARG A 265 9.05 -3.87 -13.13
CA ARG A 265 8.68 -4.76 -14.25
C ARG A 265 8.71 -6.23 -13.92
N THR A 266 9.60 -6.66 -13.04
CA THR A 266 9.86 -8.09 -12.85
C THR A 266 9.57 -8.57 -11.41
N GLY A 267 9.43 -7.64 -10.48
CA GLY A 267 9.29 -7.95 -9.06
C GLY A 267 10.58 -8.35 -8.36
N VAL A 268 11.73 -8.36 -9.06
CA VAL A 268 12.99 -8.83 -8.49
C VAL A 268 14.19 -8.11 -9.10
N THR A 269 15.20 -7.84 -8.28
CA THR A 269 16.53 -7.43 -8.75
C THR A 269 17.64 -8.17 -7.98
N PRO A 270 18.83 -8.33 -8.56
CA PRO A 270 19.94 -8.97 -7.87
C PRO A 270 20.36 -8.28 -6.58
N LEU A 271 20.30 -6.94 -6.54
CA LEU A 271 20.83 -6.15 -5.42
C LEU A 271 19.79 -5.89 -4.30
N HIS A 272 18.48 -6.00 -4.59
CA HIS A 272 17.43 -5.67 -3.62
C HIS A 272 16.51 -6.83 -3.29
N GLY A 273 16.63 -7.95 -4.02
CA GLY A 273 15.79 -9.13 -3.84
C GLY A 273 14.42 -9.01 -4.51
N ALA A 274 13.45 -9.76 -4.00
CA ALA A 274 12.11 -9.88 -4.58
C ALA A 274 11.06 -9.07 -3.82
N THR A 275 9.94 -8.77 -4.49
CA THR A 275 8.75 -8.23 -3.84
C THR A 275 8.18 -9.24 -2.84
N ALA A 276 7.47 -8.73 -1.85
CA ALA A 276 6.70 -9.55 -0.93
C ALA A 276 5.42 -8.82 -0.50
N ALA A 277 4.46 -9.56 0.02
CA ALA A 277 3.24 -9.04 0.62
C ALA A 277 2.43 -8.12 -0.32
N THR A 278 1.95 -7.00 0.22
CA THR A 278 1.08 -6.04 -0.49
C THR A 278 1.71 -5.38 -1.71
N MET A 279 3.06 -5.35 -1.80
CA MET A 279 3.73 -4.84 -3.01
C MET A 279 3.67 -5.82 -4.19
N THR A 280 3.54 -7.12 -3.94
CA THR A 280 3.49 -8.14 -5.00
C THR A 280 2.33 -7.92 -6.00
N PRO A 281 1.06 -7.78 -5.59
CA PRO A 281 -0.02 -7.52 -6.53
C PRO A 281 0.12 -6.17 -7.26
N VAL A 282 0.70 -5.15 -6.61
CA VAL A 282 0.98 -3.85 -7.27
C VAL A 282 1.96 -4.02 -8.43
N ILE A 283 2.92 -4.92 -8.32
CA ILE A 283 3.85 -5.20 -9.43
C ILE A 283 3.25 -6.24 -10.37
N ARG A 284 2.99 -7.45 -9.92
CA ARG A 284 2.62 -8.59 -10.77
C ARG A 284 1.31 -8.38 -11.51
N ASP A 285 0.29 -7.90 -10.80
CA ASP A 285 -1.07 -7.80 -11.32
C ASP A 285 -1.41 -6.39 -11.84
N ALA A 286 -0.41 -5.49 -11.86
CA ALA A 286 -0.56 -4.10 -12.28
C ALA A 286 0.63 -3.60 -13.11
N LEU A 287 1.70 -3.12 -12.48
CA LEU A 287 2.80 -2.42 -13.16
C LEU A 287 3.59 -3.31 -14.15
N ALA A 288 3.71 -4.61 -13.88
CA ALA A 288 4.40 -5.56 -14.77
C ALA A 288 3.55 -5.97 -15.99
N LEU A 289 2.26 -5.62 -16.02
CA LEU A 289 1.41 -5.97 -17.16
C LEU A 289 1.86 -5.26 -18.44
N PRO A 290 1.85 -5.94 -19.60
CA PRO A 290 2.28 -5.36 -20.88
C PRO A 290 1.46 -4.15 -21.33
N VAL A 291 0.25 -3.99 -20.80
CA VAL A 291 -0.63 -2.84 -21.08
C VAL A 291 -0.12 -1.53 -20.45
N VAL A 292 0.74 -1.61 -19.43
CA VAL A 292 1.42 -0.43 -18.86
C VAL A 292 2.70 -0.19 -19.67
N PRO A 293 2.86 0.95 -20.35
CA PRO A 293 4.02 1.21 -21.19
C PRO A 293 5.33 1.26 -20.39
N ASP A 294 6.44 0.83 -21.00
CA ASP A 294 7.78 0.97 -20.39
C ASP A 294 8.15 2.43 -20.11
N SER A 295 7.65 3.37 -20.91
CA SER A 295 7.84 4.79 -20.67
C SER A 295 7.24 5.25 -19.34
N ASP A 296 6.07 4.72 -18.95
CA ASP A 296 5.44 5.04 -17.69
C ASP A 296 6.21 4.44 -16.50
N ILE A 297 6.71 3.20 -16.64
CA ILE A 297 7.54 2.59 -15.60
C ILE A 297 8.89 3.32 -15.46
N ARG A 298 9.50 3.76 -16.57
CA ARG A 298 10.71 4.61 -16.53
C ARG A 298 10.43 5.95 -15.84
N ALA A 299 9.31 6.55 -16.14
CA ALA A 299 8.88 7.80 -15.51
C ALA A 299 8.72 7.63 -13.98
N ILE A 300 8.03 6.56 -13.52
CA ILE A 300 7.93 6.21 -12.10
C ILE A 300 9.33 6.04 -11.49
N ALA A 301 10.19 5.26 -12.14
CA ALA A 301 11.56 5.02 -11.68
C ALA A 301 12.37 6.33 -11.58
N THR A 302 12.23 7.23 -12.55
CA THR A 302 12.88 8.55 -12.56
C THR A 302 12.43 9.40 -11.37
N TYR A 303 11.12 9.47 -11.12
CA TYR A 303 10.60 10.25 -9.99
C TYR A 303 11.01 9.65 -8.65
N VAL A 304 10.86 8.33 -8.46
CA VAL A 304 11.21 7.66 -7.20
C VAL A 304 12.72 7.73 -6.93
N SER A 305 13.56 7.57 -7.95
CA SER A 305 15.01 7.75 -7.81
C SER A 305 15.38 9.16 -7.32
N ASP A 306 14.72 10.20 -7.85
CA ASP A 306 14.95 11.58 -7.44
C ASP A 306 14.53 11.83 -5.98
N ILE A 307 13.32 11.41 -5.57
CA ILE A 307 12.85 11.62 -4.19
C ILE A 307 13.59 10.78 -3.15
N THR A 308 14.16 9.65 -3.53
CA THR A 308 15.04 8.86 -2.66
C THR A 308 16.47 9.39 -2.62
N HIS A 309 16.79 10.38 -3.44
CA HIS A 309 18.14 10.91 -3.64
C HIS A 309 19.15 9.79 -3.93
N ALA A 310 18.78 8.86 -4.79
CA ALA A 310 19.60 7.71 -5.12
C ALA A 310 20.98 8.11 -5.65
N ASP A 311 21.02 9.13 -6.50
CA ASP A 311 22.28 9.65 -7.10
C ASP A 311 23.17 10.39 -6.10
N ALA A 312 22.60 10.92 -5.00
CA ALA A 312 23.39 11.59 -3.95
C ALA A 312 23.97 10.60 -2.94
N ARG A 313 23.53 9.35 -2.97
CA ARG A 313 24.12 8.25 -2.21
C ARG A 313 25.22 7.64 -3.10
N GLU A 314 26.44 8.03 -2.83
CA GLU A 314 27.65 7.31 -3.29
C GLU A 314 28.18 6.40 -2.15
N PRO A 315 27.50 5.31 -1.76
CA PRO A 315 28.26 4.25 -1.18
C PRO A 315 29.13 3.72 -2.32
N ASP A 316 30.31 3.28 -2.02
CA ASP A 316 31.04 2.41 -2.93
C ASP A 316 30.17 1.13 -3.10
N VAL A 317 29.29 1.16 -4.12
CA VAL A 317 28.34 0.06 -4.40
C VAL A 317 29.14 -1.22 -4.65
N GLU A 318 30.26 -1.12 -5.36
CA GLU A 318 31.12 -2.25 -5.65
C GLU A 318 31.72 -2.82 -4.36
N ALA A 319 32.26 -2.00 -3.47
CA ALA A 319 32.79 -2.46 -2.19
C ALA A 319 31.68 -3.07 -1.31
N THR A 320 30.49 -2.48 -1.30
CA THR A 320 29.33 -3.01 -0.54
C THR A 320 28.92 -4.39 -1.07
N VAL A 321 28.79 -4.55 -2.38
CA VAL A 321 28.46 -5.82 -3.02
C VAL A 321 29.57 -6.85 -2.78
N ASN A 322 30.83 -6.48 -2.99
CA ASN A 322 31.97 -7.36 -2.75
C ASN A 322 32.03 -7.84 -1.29
N GLN A 323 31.78 -6.96 -0.34
CA GLN A 323 31.72 -7.33 1.09
C GLN A 323 30.54 -8.28 1.37
N ALA A 324 29.38 -8.02 0.82
CA ALA A 324 28.21 -8.88 0.96
C ALA A 324 28.47 -10.28 0.39
N MET A 325 29.02 -10.36 -0.82
CA MET A 325 29.38 -11.63 -1.49
C MET A 325 30.44 -12.40 -0.73
N LYS A 326 31.48 -11.71 -0.21
CA LYS A 326 32.47 -12.32 0.65
C LYS A 326 31.86 -12.90 1.93
N THR A 327 30.94 -12.17 2.55
CA THR A 327 30.26 -12.63 3.77
C THR A 327 29.36 -13.84 3.47
N SER A 328 28.69 -13.85 2.33
CA SER A 328 27.87 -14.98 1.86
C SER A 328 28.71 -16.24 1.63
N SER A 329 29.87 -16.10 1.00
CA SER A 329 30.78 -17.21 0.64
C SER A 329 31.47 -17.83 1.85
N LEU A 330 31.61 -17.14 2.97
CA LEU A 330 32.22 -17.68 4.20
C LEU A 330 31.40 -18.79 4.87
N GLY A 331 30.18 -19.05 4.37
CA GLY A 331 29.35 -20.14 4.85
C GLY A 331 28.84 -19.92 6.27
N SER A 332 28.60 -21.01 6.96
CA SER A 332 28.31 -21.04 8.39
C SER A 332 29.55 -20.60 9.17
N GLY A 333 29.39 -19.77 10.17
CA GLY A 333 30.47 -19.37 11.09
C GLY A 333 31.18 -20.58 11.75
N PRO A 334 31.94 -20.35 12.80
CA PRO A 334 32.66 -21.44 13.48
C PRO A 334 31.70 -22.59 13.78
N GLU A 335 32.16 -23.84 13.56
CA GLU A 335 31.33 -25.05 13.82
C GLU A 335 30.71 -25.12 15.22
N GLN A 336 31.19 -24.29 16.14
CA GLN A 336 30.70 -24.20 17.53
C GLN A 336 29.61 -23.15 17.73
N ASP A 337 29.22 -22.36 16.72
CA ASP A 337 28.11 -21.40 16.83
C ASP A 337 26.78 -22.11 16.49
N PRO A 338 25.91 -22.38 17.47
CA PRO A 338 24.64 -23.07 17.23
C PRO A 338 23.69 -22.28 16.35
N ASP A 339 23.82 -20.95 16.26
CA ASP A 339 23.02 -20.08 15.40
C ASP A 339 23.48 -20.16 13.95
N ALA A 340 24.80 -20.29 13.73
CA ALA A 340 25.38 -20.59 12.42
C ALA A 340 24.90 -21.93 11.88
N ASN A 341 24.84 -22.95 12.74
CA ASN A 341 24.36 -24.27 12.36
C ASN A 341 22.88 -24.26 12.01
N LEU A 342 22.06 -23.50 12.74
CA LEU A 342 20.64 -23.32 12.42
C LEU A 342 20.47 -22.67 11.03
N TYR A 343 21.24 -21.61 10.75
CA TYR A 343 21.23 -20.97 9.43
C TYR A 343 21.70 -21.90 8.32
N ALA A 344 22.78 -22.62 8.55
CA ALA A 344 23.34 -23.56 7.56
C ALA A 344 22.35 -24.68 7.20
N ALA A 345 21.67 -25.24 8.19
CA ALA A 345 20.71 -26.33 8.00
C ALA A 345 19.45 -25.92 7.24
N ALA A 346 18.97 -24.68 7.42
CA ALA A 346 17.66 -24.27 6.92
C ALA A 346 17.72 -23.27 5.75
N CYS A 347 18.75 -22.46 5.63
CA CYS A 347 18.75 -21.27 4.77
C CYS A 347 19.89 -21.26 3.74
N LEU A 348 21.08 -21.77 4.11
CA LEU A 348 22.32 -21.63 3.35
C LEU A 348 22.22 -22.21 1.93
N SER A 349 21.50 -23.33 1.76
CA SER A 349 21.34 -23.97 0.44
C SER A 349 20.74 -23.05 -0.63
N CYS A 350 19.86 -22.13 -0.20
CA CYS A 350 19.21 -21.15 -1.09
C CYS A 350 19.83 -19.75 -1.01
N HIS A 351 20.51 -19.42 0.09
CA HIS A 351 21.08 -18.09 0.34
C HIS A 351 22.62 -18.06 0.31
N TYR A 352 23.24 -19.05 -0.32
CA TYR A 352 24.67 -19.08 -0.56
C TYR A 352 25.00 -18.51 -1.94
N ASN A 353 25.87 -17.53 -1.98
CA ASN A 353 26.42 -16.95 -3.20
C ASN A 353 27.95 -17.07 -3.19
N SER A 354 28.53 -17.56 -4.29
CA SER A 354 29.97 -17.75 -4.45
C SER A 354 30.56 -16.96 -5.62
N GLY A 355 29.72 -16.23 -6.36
CA GLY A 355 30.15 -15.40 -7.49
C GLY A 355 30.60 -14.00 -7.08
N THR A 356 30.75 -13.13 -8.06
CA THR A 356 31.06 -11.71 -7.86
C THR A 356 29.82 -10.83 -7.80
N VAL A 357 28.66 -11.35 -8.24
CA VAL A 357 27.38 -10.65 -8.28
C VAL A 357 26.30 -11.58 -7.71
N PRO A 358 25.36 -11.09 -6.90
CA PRO A 358 24.24 -11.89 -6.40
C PRO A 358 23.38 -12.40 -7.56
N LEU A 359 22.78 -13.56 -7.39
CA LEU A 359 21.78 -14.09 -8.31
C LEU A 359 20.38 -13.68 -7.84
N SER A 360 19.50 -13.25 -8.76
CA SER A 360 18.11 -12.92 -8.44
C SER A 360 17.36 -14.10 -7.79
N ALA A 361 17.67 -15.34 -8.20
CA ALA A 361 17.12 -16.55 -7.61
C ALA A 361 17.71 -16.89 -6.21
N ARG A 362 18.75 -16.21 -5.78
CA ARG A 362 19.41 -16.38 -4.47
C ARG A 362 19.71 -15.02 -3.86
N PRO A 363 18.68 -14.33 -3.34
CA PRO A 363 18.85 -12.98 -2.80
C PRO A 363 19.96 -12.96 -1.74
N GLU A 364 20.90 -12.03 -1.92
CA GLU A 364 21.98 -11.82 -0.95
C GLU A 364 21.42 -11.11 0.28
N LEU A 365 21.45 -11.80 1.40
CA LEU A 365 20.81 -11.33 2.64
C LEU A 365 21.47 -10.06 3.18
N ALA A 366 22.78 -9.87 2.97
CA ALA A 366 23.49 -8.67 3.40
C ALA A 366 23.06 -7.41 2.63
N LEU A 367 22.47 -7.57 1.43
CA LEU A 367 21.92 -6.48 0.62
C LEU A 367 20.42 -6.27 0.82
N ASN A 368 19.74 -7.18 1.53
CA ASN A 368 18.29 -7.12 1.70
C ASN A 368 17.88 -6.12 2.79
N SER A 369 17.00 -5.19 2.44
CA SER A 369 16.50 -4.16 3.36
C SER A 369 15.80 -4.73 4.60
N ALA A 370 15.22 -5.93 4.54
CA ALA A 370 14.60 -6.57 5.70
C ALA A 370 15.59 -6.79 6.86
N LEU A 371 16.89 -6.97 6.56
CA LEU A 371 17.93 -7.08 7.59
C LEU A 371 18.48 -5.72 8.05
N THR A 372 18.30 -4.67 7.30
CA THR A 372 18.82 -3.33 7.63
C THR A 372 17.78 -2.38 8.19
N MET A 373 16.50 -2.74 8.13
CA MET A 373 15.41 -1.99 8.76
C MET A 373 15.60 -1.82 10.27
N PRO A 374 15.07 -0.72 10.86
CA PRO A 374 15.06 -0.53 12.32
C PRO A 374 14.31 -1.63 13.07
N GLU A 375 13.22 -2.16 12.46
CA GLU A 375 12.37 -3.20 13.02
C GLU A 375 12.51 -4.52 12.25
N PRO A 376 12.48 -5.68 12.94
CA PRO A 376 12.66 -7.01 12.32
C PRO A 376 11.40 -7.54 11.64
N THR A 377 10.30 -6.81 11.63
CA THR A 377 8.97 -7.29 11.22
C THR A 377 8.99 -7.95 9.86
N ASN A 378 9.56 -7.31 8.84
CA ASN A 378 9.59 -7.87 7.48
C ASN A 378 10.43 -9.15 7.40
N PHE A 379 11.54 -9.21 8.13
CA PHE A 379 12.36 -10.42 8.21
C PHE A 379 11.54 -11.57 8.86
N ILE A 380 10.91 -11.30 9.99
CA ILE A 380 10.09 -12.29 10.70
C ILE A 380 8.92 -12.77 9.83
N GLN A 381 8.23 -11.85 9.16
CA GLN A 381 7.13 -12.17 8.24
C GLN A 381 7.63 -13.09 7.10
N ALA A 382 8.76 -12.74 6.47
CA ALA A 382 9.32 -13.53 5.37
C ALA A 382 9.72 -14.94 5.83
N VAL A 383 10.28 -15.10 7.01
CA VAL A 383 10.64 -16.43 7.56
C VAL A 383 9.39 -17.23 7.90
N LEU A 384 8.42 -16.63 8.57
CA LEU A 384 7.24 -17.38 9.03
C LEU A 384 6.27 -17.73 7.89
N ARG A 385 6.00 -16.79 6.97
CA ARG A 385 5.06 -16.98 5.84
C ARG A 385 5.70 -17.63 4.63
N GLY A 386 7.02 -17.50 4.48
CA GLY A 386 7.69 -17.76 3.22
C GLY A 386 7.44 -16.64 2.20
N VAL A 387 7.93 -16.85 0.98
CA VAL A 387 7.65 -16.05 -0.21
C VAL A 387 7.35 -17.02 -1.33
N SER A 388 6.11 -17.09 -1.75
CA SER A 388 5.68 -17.99 -2.83
C SER A 388 5.82 -17.32 -4.20
N ASP A 389 5.66 -18.09 -5.25
CA ASP A 389 5.58 -17.59 -6.62
C ASP A 389 4.32 -16.73 -6.86
N THR A 390 3.33 -16.83 -5.99
CA THR A 390 2.16 -15.94 -5.97
C THR A 390 2.42 -14.64 -5.22
N ASP A 391 3.45 -14.60 -4.36
CA ASP A 391 3.81 -13.43 -3.55
C ASP A 391 5.10 -12.74 -4.03
N GLY A 392 5.94 -13.47 -4.75
CA GLY A 392 7.23 -12.99 -5.26
C GLY A 392 7.33 -12.99 -6.78
N ALA A 393 8.54 -13.08 -7.30
CA ALA A 393 8.77 -13.27 -8.73
C ALA A 393 8.44 -14.72 -9.15
N PRO A 394 7.87 -14.93 -10.34
CA PRO A 394 7.56 -16.26 -10.82
C PRO A 394 8.76 -17.22 -10.75
N GLY A 395 8.54 -18.40 -10.19
CA GLY A 395 9.57 -19.44 -10.01
C GLY A 395 10.51 -19.24 -8.81
N LEU A 396 10.34 -18.18 -8.02
CA LEU A 396 11.08 -17.97 -6.76
C LEU A 396 10.18 -18.32 -5.57
N THR A 397 10.57 -19.31 -4.81
CA THR A 397 9.84 -19.74 -3.61
C THR A 397 10.78 -19.84 -2.42
N MET A 398 10.45 -19.14 -1.34
CA MET A 398 11.03 -19.35 -0.02
C MET A 398 10.00 -20.09 0.83
N PRO A 399 10.32 -21.27 1.40
CA PRO A 399 9.36 -22.02 2.20
C PRO A 399 8.99 -21.28 3.48
N ALA A 400 7.75 -21.50 3.95
CA ALA A 400 7.26 -21.00 5.22
C ALA A 400 7.79 -21.85 6.37
N TYR A 401 8.33 -21.22 7.40
CA TYR A 401 8.88 -21.90 8.59
C TYR A 401 7.99 -21.78 9.84
N ALA A 402 6.77 -21.27 9.71
CA ALA A 402 5.88 -21.08 10.86
C ALA A 402 5.59 -22.36 11.65
N SER A 403 5.51 -23.51 10.96
CA SER A 403 5.28 -24.81 11.58
C SER A 403 6.56 -25.54 12.05
N SER A 404 7.71 -25.13 11.55
CA SER A 404 8.98 -25.84 11.76
C SER A 404 9.89 -25.17 12.78
N PHE A 405 9.78 -23.86 12.96
CA PHE A 405 10.60 -23.07 13.87
C PHE A 405 9.79 -22.53 15.03
N SER A 406 10.35 -22.66 16.24
CA SER A 406 9.86 -21.97 17.44
C SER A 406 10.12 -20.44 17.35
N ASP A 407 9.47 -19.68 18.23
CA ASP A 407 9.73 -18.24 18.33
C ASP A 407 11.20 -17.96 18.69
N ALA A 408 11.78 -18.80 19.54
CA ALA A 408 13.20 -18.72 19.91
C ALA A 408 14.12 -19.00 18.71
N ASP A 409 13.82 -19.98 17.85
CA ASP A 409 14.64 -20.27 16.67
C ASP A 409 14.62 -19.11 15.67
N VAL A 410 13.45 -18.54 15.40
CA VAL A 410 13.34 -17.36 14.51
C VAL A 410 14.06 -16.16 15.12
N ALA A 411 13.97 -15.94 16.42
CA ALA A 411 14.67 -14.87 17.13
C ALA A 411 16.19 -15.02 17.04
N ARG A 412 16.72 -16.25 17.25
CA ARG A 412 18.14 -16.58 17.12
C ARG A 412 18.63 -16.37 15.69
N LEU A 413 17.89 -16.85 14.71
CA LEU A 413 18.21 -16.65 13.29
C LEU A 413 18.26 -15.15 12.92
N ALA A 414 17.28 -14.37 13.36
CA ALA A 414 17.24 -12.93 13.16
C ALA A 414 18.45 -12.23 13.79
N ALA A 415 18.81 -12.58 15.04
CA ALA A 415 19.97 -12.03 15.73
C ALA A 415 21.28 -12.41 15.03
N TYR A 416 21.41 -13.66 14.62
CA TYR A 416 22.58 -14.17 13.90
C TYR A 416 22.81 -13.42 12.59
N LEU A 417 21.77 -13.34 11.73
CA LEU A 417 21.87 -12.68 10.44
C LEU A 417 22.11 -11.17 10.58
N ARG A 418 21.42 -10.50 11.51
CA ARG A 418 21.65 -9.09 11.81
C ARG A 418 23.10 -8.80 12.17
N ARG A 419 23.69 -9.63 13.04
CA ARG A 419 25.08 -9.52 13.52
C ARG A 419 26.10 -9.83 12.45
N THR A 420 25.85 -10.86 11.61
CA THR A 420 26.84 -11.37 10.68
C THR A 420 26.76 -10.77 9.28
N ARG A 421 25.58 -10.25 8.88
CA ARG A 421 25.31 -9.74 7.55
C ARG A 421 25.19 -8.23 7.49
N THR A 422 25.12 -7.54 8.62
CA THR A 422 24.97 -6.09 8.64
C THR A 422 25.86 -5.47 9.72
N ASN A 423 26.13 -4.16 9.60
CA ASN A 423 26.76 -3.33 10.62
C ASN A 423 25.74 -2.58 11.49
N ARG A 424 24.45 -2.96 11.42
CA ARG A 424 23.38 -2.30 12.15
C ARG A 424 23.30 -2.79 13.59
N PRO A 425 22.84 -1.96 14.54
CA PRO A 425 22.62 -2.39 15.91
C PRO A 425 21.68 -3.61 16.01
N PRO A 426 21.86 -4.47 17.02
CA PRO A 426 20.97 -5.61 17.24
C PRO A 426 19.55 -5.15 17.50
N TRP A 427 18.56 -5.94 17.06
CA TRP A 427 17.18 -5.74 17.43
C TRP A 427 16.90 -6.23 18.85
N GLY A 428 16.10 -5.47 19.60
CA GLY A 428 15.66 -5.85 20.95
C GLY A 428 14.38 -6.69 20.94
N ASN A 429 14.18 -7.49 22.01
CA ASN A 429 12.94 -8.23 22.28
C ASN A 429 12.47 -9.15 21.14
N LEU A 430 13.40 -9.78 20.42
CA LEU A 430 13.12 -10.53 19.20
C LEU A 430 12.05 -11.61 19.40
N GLU A 431 12.20 -12.48 20.42
CA GLU A 431 11.25 -13.58 20.65
C GLU A 431 9.81 -13.06 20.87
N LYS A 432 9.66 -11.97 21.63
CA LYS A 432 8.36 -11.32 21.80
C LYS A 432 7.81 -10.79 20.48
N LYS A 433 8.66 -10.20 19.63
CA LYS A 433 8.25 -9.71 18.31
C LYS A 433 7.84 -10.85 17.38
N VAL A 434 8.57 -11.97 17.40
CA VAL A 434 8.18 -13.19 16.65
C VAL A 434 6.82 -13.71 17.13
N SER A 435 6.61 -13.81 18.44
CA SER A 435 5.33 -14.25 19.01
C SER A 435 4.16 -13.35 18.59
N VAL A 436 4.35 -12.03 18.51
CA VAL A 436 3.31 -11.11 18.01
C VAL A 436 2.98 -11.43 16.55
N VAL A 437 3.98 -11.47 15.68
CA VAL A 437 3.79 -11.74 14.25
C VAL A 437 3.14 -13.12 14.04
N ARG A 438 3.56 -14.16 14.76
CA ARG A 438 2.97 -15.50 14.64
C ARG A 438 1.49 -15.53 15.00
N ARG A 439 1.04 -14.79 16.03
CA ARG A 439 -0.39 -14.71 16.37
C ARG A 439 -1.21 -14.06 15.27
N GLU A 440 -0.65 -13.12 14.55
CA GLU A 440 -1.30 -12.46 13.41
C GLU A 440 -1.37 -13.35 12.16
N LEU A 441 -0.62 -14.47 12.12
CA LEU A 441 -0.71 -15.48 11.07
C LEU A 441 -1.84 -16.49 11.29
N ALA A 442 -2.28 -16.66 12.54
CA ALA A 442 -3.38 -17.57 12.84
C ALA A 442 -4.67 -17.01 12.17
N PRO A 443 -5.49 -17.88 11.51
CA PRO A 443 -6.80 -17.47 11.06
C PRO A 443 -7.55 -16.84 12.23
N SER A 444 -8.15 -15.69 12.04
CA SER A 444 -9.13 -15.16 12.98
C SER A 444 -10.32 -16.12 12.97
N ASP A 445 -10.57 -16.80 14.10
CA ASP A 445 -11.72 -17.66 14.34
C ASP A 445 -13.05 -16.95 14.07
#